data_07d3db00ca28c29f75fea9b78bae66c4
#
_entry.id   07d3db00ca28c29f75fea9b78bae66c4
#
_cell.length_a   1.000
_cell.length_b   1.000
_cell.length_c   1.000
_cell.angle_alpha   90.00
_cell.angle_beta   90.00
_cell.angle_gamma   90.00
#
_symmetry.space_group_name_H-M   'P 1'
#
loop_
_entity.id
_entity.type
_entity.pdbx_description
1 polymer ?
#
loop_
_entity_poly.entity_id
_entity_poly.type
_entity_poly.pdbx_seq_one_letter_code
_entity_poly.pdbx_strand_id
1 'polypeptide(L)'
;MLYSFMCMQRPLSFGSLRKIISEHFLNLPDYRDTDKVDYSLHDVLMSGFAMMFFQDRSLLQFQRRLEDEIQQNNLRTLFNVEAIPKDTQMRDVTDEVEPSVLEPLFDNFFRLLQRGKHLESYRIRGDYYLITIDASGYFGSQKICCDGCLKKESKNGVVRYEHQILQAALMKPGMKQVIPLAPEEIRNTDGHKKQDCEINAGKRLLKKIRSSHFKLKIIINGDSLYSKQPFIVELKLGGMSYILVAKPGDHKILMEWIGEQRQLNEVSRLEIKDQKNRLHIFEWINNIPLNGNEDTPWVNYFEYWLQHDGKTTYSNPI
;
A
#
# COMPACT_ATOMS: atom_id res chain seq x y z
N MET A 1 -19.45 -9.76 -48.27
CA MET A 1 -18.48 -8.88 -47.58
C MET A 1 -18.95 -8.71 -46.14
N LEU A 2 -18.50 -9.59 -45.26
CA LEU A 2 -18.78 -9.51 -43.81
C LEU A 2 -17.73 -8.61 -43.19
N TYR A 3 -18.11 -7.39 -42.84
CA TYR A 3 -17.30 -6.50 -42.02
C TYR A 3 -17.26 -7.08 -40.60
N SER A 4 -16.16 -7.74 -40.27
CA SER A 4 -15.82 -8.05 -38.89
C SER A 4 -15.59 -6.72 -38.15
N PHE A 5 -16.60 -6.27 -37.40
CA PHE A 5 -16.42 -5.25 -36.38
C PHE A 5 -15.48 -5.82 -35.31
N MET A 6 -14.18 -5.63 -35.51
CA MET A 6 -13.25 -5.75 -34.39
C MET A 6 -13.64 -4.66 -33.38
N CYS A 7 -14.39 -5.09 -32.36
CA CYS A 7 -14.69 -4.25 -31.22
C CYS A 7 -13.34 -3.87 -30.59
N MET A 8 -12.85 -2.65 -30.87
CA MET A 8 -11.64 -2.14 -30.22
C MET A 8 -11.94 -2.05 -28.72
N GLN A 9 -11.52 -3.07 -27.99
CA GLN A 9 -11.64 -3.08 -26.53
C GLN A 9 -10.91 -1.85 -25.98
N ARG A 10 -11.60 -1.05 -25.19
CA ARG A 10 -10.98 0.10 -24.50
C ARG A 10 -9.89 -0.43 -23.57
N PRO A 11 -8.66 0.12 -23.59
CA PRO A 11 -7.51 -0.46 -22.86
C PRO A 11 -7.73 -0.66 -21.36
N LEU A 12 -8.64 0.10 -20.75
CA LEU A 12 -8.99 0.04 -19.32
C LEU A 12 -10.41 -0.52 -19.08
N SER A 13 -10.99 -1.22 -20.06
CA SER A 13 -12.22 -1.97 -19.80
C SER A 13 -11.95 -3.17 -18.88
N PHE A 14 -12.97 -3.61 -18.15
CA PHE A 14 -12.85 -4.82 -17.31
C PHE A 14 -12.33 -6.01 -18.11
N GLY A 15 -12.86 -6.25 -19.31
CA GLY A 15 -12.42 -7.33 -20.17
C GLY A 15 -10.93 -7.24 -20.56
N SER A 16 -10.42 -6.03 -20.83
CA SER A 16 -9.01 -5.83 -21.15
C SER A 16 -8.10 -6.05 -19.93
N LEU A 17 -8.48 -5.54 -18.77
CA LEU A 17 -7.71 -5.71 -17.52
C LEU A 17 -7.71 -7.18 -17.09
N ARG A 18 -8.88 -7.84 -17.13
CA ARG A 18 -8.99 -9.27 -16.86
C ARG A 18 -8.12 -10.12 -17.80
N LYS A 19 -8.11 -9.79 -19.09
CA LYS A 19 -7.27 -10.49 -20.08
C LYS A 19 -5.78 -10.40 -19.69
N ILE A 20 -5.31 -9.24 -19.26
CA ILE A 20 -3.92 -9.07 -18.79
C ILE A 20 -3.63 -9.98 -17.59
N ILE A 21 -4.55 -10.06 -16.62
CA ILE A 21 -4.40 -10.95 -15.47
C ILE A 21 -4.37 -12.42 -15.93
N SER A 22 -5.32 -12.81 -16.76
CA SER A 22 -5.41 -14.19 -17.29
C SER A 22 -4.15 -14.57 -18.07
N GLU A 23 -3.67 -13.72 -18.98
CA GLU A 23 -2.45 -13.96 -19.75
C GLU A 23 -1.20 -14.04 -18.83
N HIS A 24 -1.16 -13.21 -17.77
CA HIS A 24 -0.09 -13.28 -16.80
C HIS A 24 -0.09 -14.64 -16.07
N PHE A 25 -1.23 -15.09 -15.60
CA PHE A 25 -1.35 -16.38 -14.90
C PHE A 25 -1.09 -17.60 -15.79
N LEU A 26 -1.46 -17.53 -17.08
CA LEU A 26 -1.13 -18.57 -18.04
C LEU A 26 0.38 -18.75 -18.28
N ASN A 27 1.16 -17.67 -18.09
CA ASN A 27 2.60 -17.68 -18.29
C ASN A 27 3.40 -17.98 -17.01
N LEU A 28 2.73 -18.17 -15.87
CA LEU A 28 3.43 -18.58 -14.65
C LEU A 28 3.85 -20.03 -14.73
N PRO A 29 5.06 -20.38 -14.26
CA PRO A 29 5.48 -21.77 -14.17
C PRO A 29 4.63 -22.50 -13.13
N ASP A 30 4.06 -23.64 -13.52
CA ASP A 30 3.40 -24.54 -12.57
C ASP A 30 4.46 -25.44 -11.94
N TYR A 31 4.61 -25.38 -10.63
CA TYR A 31 5.58 -26.18 -9.86
C TYR A 31 5.12 -27.63 -9.67
N ARG A 32 3.87 -27.95 -10.00
CA ARG A 32 3.28 -29.26 -9.85
C ARG A 32 3.56 -30.16 -11.07
N ASP A 33 3.48 -31.45 -10.87
CA ASP A 33 3.52 -32.43 -11.94
C ASP A 33 2.24 -32.31 -12.79
N THR A 34 2.37 -31.80 -14.00
CA THR A 34 1.22 -31.51 -14.90
C THR A 34 0.40 -32.72 -15.24
N ASP A 35 0.95 -33.95 -15.17
CA ASP A 35 0.24 -35.21 -15.44
C ASP A 35 -0.66 -35.65 -14.27
N LYS A 36 -0.56 -34.98 -13.12
CA LYS A 36 -1.28 -35.33 -11.87
C LYS A 36 -2.18 -34.22 -11.34
N VAL A 37 -2.42 -33.16 -12.12
CA VAL A 37 -3.25 -32.05 -11.69
C VAL A 37 -4.63 -32.09 -12.34
N ASP A 38 -5.67 -31.94 -11.51
CA ASP A 38 -7.05 -31.82 -11.98
C ASP A 38 -7.40 -30.41 -12.43
N TYR A 39 -6.65 -29.40 -11.95
CA TYR A 39 -6.91 -28.00 -12.19
C TYR A 39 -5.61 -27.29 -12.57
N SER A 40 -5.65 -26.48 -13.62
CA SER A 40 -4.51 -25.66 -14.02
C SER A 40 -4.19 -24.59 -12.96
N LEU A 41 -2.93 -24.15 -12.87
CA LEU A 41 -2.56 -23.02 -12.00
C LEU A 41 -3.35 -21.76 -12.37
N HIS A 42 -3.58 -21.54 -13.66
CA HIS A 42 -4.43 -20.46 -14.16
C HIS A 42 -5.84 -20.51 -13.58
N ASP A 43 -6.51 -21.68 -13.61
CA ASP A 43 -7.87 -21.83 -13.10
C ASP A 43 -7.96 -21.54 -11.60
N VAL A 44 -6.96 -22.01 -10.83
CA VAL A 44 -6.88 -21.75 -9.40
C VAL A 44 -6.71 -20.26 -9.12
N LEU A 45 -5.76 -19.61 -9.77
CA LEU A 45 -5.48 -18.17 -9.53
C LEU A 45 -6.60 -17.26 -10.05
N MET A 46 -7.22 -17.59 -11.20
CA MET A 46 -8.37 -16.84 -11.71
C MET A 46 -9.62 -17.05 -10.84
N SER A 47 -9.80 -18.24 -10.26
CA SER A 47 -10.85 -18.48 -9.26
C SER A 47 -10.63 -17.66 -7.99
N GLY A 48 -9.39 -17.57 -7.50
CA GLY A 48 -9.00 -16.69 -6.39
C GLY A 48 -9.26 -15.23 -6.70
N PHE A 49 -8.91 -14.76 -7.90
CA PHE A 49 -9.21 -13.42 -8.36
C PHE A 49 -10.72 -13.15 -8.40
N ALA A 50 -11.51 -14.09 -8.93
CA ALA A 50 -12.97 -13.98 -8.96
C ALA A 50 -13.58 -13.92 -7.56
N MET A 51 -13.10 -14.75 -6.62
CA MET A 51 -13.52 -14.71 -5.22
C MET A 51 -13.32 -13.30 -4.60
N MET A 52 -12.16 -12.70 -4.82
CA MET A 52 -11.86 -11.35 -4.34
C MET A 52 -12.71 -10.29 -5.06
N PHE A 53 -12.93 -10.45 -6.37
CA PHE A 53 -13.78 -9.55 -7.15
C PHE A 53 -15.24 -9.56 -6.68
N PHE A 54 -15.78 -10.73 -6.35
CA PHE A 54 -17.11 -10.88 -5.80
C PHE A 54 -17.20 -10.54 -4.31
N GLN A 55 -16.08 -10.26 -3.66
CA GLN A 55 -15.98 -9.94 -2.23
C GLN A 55 -16.52 -11.06 -1.32
N ASP A 56 -16.32 -12.31 -1.72
CA ASP A 56 -16.66 -13.45 -0.87
C ASP A 56 -15.71 -13.52 0.34
N ARG A 57 -16.30 -13.64 1.53
CA ARG A 57 -15.55 -13.52 2.80
C ARG A 57 -14.68 -14.75 3.12
N SER A 58 -14.89 -15.86 2.43
CA SER A 58 -14.14 -17.10 2.64
C SER A 58 -14.22 -18.02 1.43
N LEU A 59 -13.27 -18.95 1.31
CA LEU A 59 -13.32 -20.01 0.30
C LEU A 59 -14.60 -20.83 0.37
N LEU A 60 -15.10 -21.12 1.57
CA LEU A 60 -16.37 -21.85 1.76
C LEU A 60 -17.56 -21.03 1.23
N GLN A 61 -17.59 -19.72 1.42
CA GLN A 61 -18.66 -18.86 0.87
C GLN A 61 -18.59 -18.84 -0.65
N PHE A 62 -17.38 -18.75 -1.21
CA PHE A 62 -17.16 -18.83 -2.65
C PHE A 62 -17.64 -20.18 -3.21
N GLN A 63 -17.33 -21.30 -2.56
CA GLN A 63 -17.82 -22.63 -2.96
C GLN A 63 -19.36 -22.72 -2.94
N ARG A 64 -20.00 -22.22 -1.91
CA ARG A 64 -21.48 -22.15 -1.84
C ARG A 64 -22.08 -21.29 -2.94
N ARG A 65 -21.44 -20.19 -3.33
CA ARG A 65 -21.84 -19.39 -4.49
C ARG A 65 -21.83 -20.24 -5.78
N LEU A 66 -20.86 -21.14 -5.91
CA LEU A 66 -20.68 -22.00 -7.08
C LEU A 66 -21.61 -23.24 -7.09
N GLU A 67 -22.49 -23.41 -6.10
CA GLU A 67 -23.61 -24.35 -6.17
C GLU A 67 -24.66 -23.91 -7.22
N ASP A 68 -24.69 -22.60 -7.55
CA ASP A 68 -25.55 -22.02 -8.59
C ASP A 68 -24.89 -22.14 -9.97
N GLU A 69 -25.59 -22.75 -10.93
CA GLU A 69 -25.12 -22.95 -12.30
C GLU A 69 -24.82 -21.62 -13.04
N ILE A 70 -25.60 -20.57 -12.74
CA ILE A 70 -25.37 -19.24 -13.32
C ILE A 70 -24.02 -18.68 -12.84
N GLN A 71 -23.70 -18.87 -11.58
CA GLN A 71 -22.41 -18.41 -11.02
C GLN A 71 -21.24 -19.22 -11.57
N GLN A 72 -21.39 -20.52 -11.78
CA GLN A 72 -20.40 -21.33 -12.49
C GLN A 72 -20.18 -20.85 -13.92
N ASN A 73 -21.27 -20.56 -14.64
CA ASN A 73 -21.18 -20.00 -15.99
C ASN A 73 -20.47 -18.62 -15.99
N ASN A 74 -20.76 -17.76 -15.01
CA ASN A 74 -20.07 -16.48 -14.85
C ASN A 74 -18.57 -16.68 -14.63
N LEU A 75 -18.17 -17.67 -13.86
CA LEU A 75 -16.75 -17.98 -13.66
C LEU A 75 -16.06 -18.38 -14.96
N ARG A 76 -16.71 -19.21 -15.77
CA ARG A 76 -16.20 -19.63 -17.08
C ARG A 76 -16.14 -18.46 -18.08
N THR A 77 -17.22 -17.71 -18.22
CA THR A 77 -17.34 -16.67 -19.25
C THR A 77 -16.65 -15.36 -18.90
N LEU A 78 -16.75 -14.93 -17.64
CA LEU A 78 -16.17 -13.65 -17.19
C LEU A 78 -14.72 -13.81 -16.71
N PHE A 79 -14.34 -14.96 -16.15
CA PHE A 79 -13.00 -15.14 -15.57
C PHE A 79 -12.15 -16.17 -16.31
N ASN A 80 -12.65 -16.75 -17.38
CA ASN A 80 -11.93 -17.71 -18.22
C ASN A 80 -11.42 -18.94 -17.43
N VAL A 81 -12.20 -19.40 -16.46
CA VAL A 81 -11.93 -20.61 -15.67
C VAL A 81 -12.59 -21.80 -16.35
N GLU A 82 -11.82 -22.79 -16.74
CA GLU A 82 -12.32 -24.01 -17.39
C GLU A 82 -12.79 -25.03 -16.35
N ALA A 83 -11.92 -25.38 -15.43
CA ALA A 83 -12.19 -26.31 -14.33
C ALA A 83 -12.21 -25.56 -12.99
N ILE A 84 -13.34 -25.63 -12.26
CA ILE A 84 -13.54 -24.92 -11.01
C ILE A 84 -12.94 -25.72 -9.86
N PRO A 85 -11.87 -25.22 -9.20
CA PRO A 85 -11.22 -25.96 -8.12
C PRO A 85 -12.06 -25.92 -6.84
N LYS A 86 -11.96 -26.98 -6.03
CA LYS A 86 -12.55 -27.02 -4.70
C LYS A 86 -11.74 -26.14 -3.71
N ASP A 87 -12.36 -25.77 -2.59
CA ASP A 87 -11.75 -24.88 -1.58
C ASP A 87 -10.42 -25.40 -1.03
N THR A 88 -10.31 -26.71 -0.77
CA THR A 88 -9.06 -27.34 -0.33
C THR A 88 -7.97 -27.23 -1.40
N GLN A 89 -8.31 -27.54 -2.66
CA GLN A 89 -7.39 -27.44 -3.79
C GLN A 89 -6.93 -25.99 -4.03
N MET A 90 -7.84 -25.03 -3.93
CA MET A 90 -7.47 -23.62 -4.03
C MET A 90 -6.43 -23.22 -2.98
N ARG A 91 -6.63 -23.68 -1.74
CA ARG A 91 -5.71 -23.39 -0.64
C ARG A 91 -4.35 -24.04 -0.88
N ASP A 92 -4.34 -25.35 -1.08
CA ASP A 92 -3.11 -26.13 -1.23
C ASP A 92 -2.24 -25.62 -2.39
N VAL A 93 -2.88 -25.22 -3.50
CA VAL A 93 -2.16 -24.69 -4.66
C VAL A 93 -1.68 -23.25 -4.43
N THR A 94 -2.51 -22.39 -3.84
CA THR A 94 -2.11 -20.99 -3.62
C THR A 94 -1.07 -20.82 -2.51
N ASP A 95 -1.03 -21.72 -1.52
CA ASP A 95 -0.04 -21.67 -0.43
C ASP A 95 1.40 -21.84 -0.94
N GLU A 96 1.59 -22.49 -2.10
CA GLU A 96 2.90 -22.72 -2.74
C GLU A 96 3.27 -21.62 -3.75
N VAL A 97 2.38 -20.66 -4.03
CA VAL A 97 2.63 -19.58 -4.99
C VAL A 97 3.21 -18.37 -4.27
N GLU A 98 4.43 -18.00 -4.64
CA GLU A 98 5.05 -16.78 -4.10
C GLU A 98 4.26 -15.51 -4.49
N PRO A 99 3.84 -14.66 -3.53
CA PRO A 99 3.06 -13.46 -3.80
C PRO A 99 3.75 -12.46 -4.75
N SER A 100 5.07 -12.49 -4.85
CA SER A 100 5.85 -11.65 -5.76
C SER A 100 5.49 -11.85 -7.24
N VAL A 101 4.91 -12.99 -7.61
CA VAL A 101 4.42 -13.22 -8.99
C VAL A 101 3.32 -12.24 -9.41
N LEU A 102 2.63 -11.61 -8.46
CA LEU A 102 1.58 -10.61 -8.73
C LEU A 102 2.13 -9.20 -8.97
N GLU A 103 3.36 -8.92 -8.54
CA GLU A 103 3.93 -7.55 -8.62
C GLU A 103 3.94 -6.96 -10.04
N PRO A 104 4.29 -7.72 -11.10
CA PRO A 104 4.29 -7.19 -12.46
C PRO A 104 2.92 -6.69 -12.94
N LEU A 105 1.82 -7.19 -12.37
CA LEU A 105 0.47 -6.73 -12.70
C LEU A 105 0.24 -5.30 -12.25
N PHE A 106 0.71 -4.91 -11.05
CA PHE A 106 0.61 -3.54 -10.55
C PHE A 106 1.35 -2.56 -11.46
N ASP A 107 2.58 -2.90 -11.88
CA ASP A 107 3.37 -2.08 -12.81
C ASP A 107 2.72 -1.98 -14.20
N ASN A 108 2.13 -3.07 -14.69
CA ASN A 108 1.40 -3.09 -15.96
C ASN A 108 0.18 -2.17 -15.91
N PHE A 109 -0.64 -2.27 -14.87
CA PHE A 109 -1.81 -1.42 -14.70
C PHE A 109 -1.44 0.05 -14.52
N PHE A 110 -0.41 0.33 -13.73
CA PHE A 110 0.10 1.69 -13.56
C PHE A 110 0.55 2.29 -14.91
N ARG A 111 1.29 1.53 -15.72
CA ARG A 111 1.71 1.97 -17.07
C ARG A 111 0.53 2.23 -18.02
N LEU A 112 -0.52 1.41 -17.95
CA LEU A 112 -1.74 1.64 -18.74
C LEU A 112 -2.43 2.95 -18.32
N LEU A 113 -2.58 3.19 -17.02
CA LEU A 113 -3.14 4.45 -16.50
C LEU A 113 -2.28 5.66 -16.91
N GLN A 114 -0.96 5.53 -16.88
CA GLN A 114 -0.03 6.57 -17.29
C GLN A 114 -0.15 6.88 -18.79
N ARG A 115 -0.15 5.85 -19.64
CA ARG A 115 -0.32 6.00 -21.11
C ARG A 115 -1.67 6.61 -21.47
N GLY A 116 -2.73 6.24 -20.73
CA GLY A 116 -4.08 6.81 -20.88
C GLY A 116 -4.22 8.21 -20.29
N LYS A 117 -3.16 8.82 -19.73
CA LYS A 117 -3.15 10.13 -19.05
C LYS A 117 -4.08 10.23 -17.83
N HIS A 118 -4.54 9.10 -17.30
CA HIS A 118 -5.41 9.08 -16.12
C HIS A 118 -4.68 9.54 -14.85
N LEU A 119 -3.34 9.38 -14.81
CA LEU A 119 -2.53 9.82 -13.67
C LEU A 119 -2.36 11.35 -13.60
N GLU A 120 -2.66 12.09 -14.65
CA GLU A 120 -2.55 13.55 -14.64
C GLU A 120 -3.46 14.20 -13.60
N SER A 121 -4.64 13.60 -13.37
CA SER A 121 -5.58 14.04 -12.35
C SER A 121 -5.05 13.90 -10.92
N TYR A 122 -4.06 13.02 -10.68
CA TYR A 122 -3.43 12.79 -9.38
C TYR A 122 -2.27 13.73 -9.09
N ARG A 123 -1.82 14.55 -10.06
CA ARG A 123 -0.74 15.51 -9.83
C ARG A 123 -1.12 16.54 -8.78
N ILE A 124 -0.14 16.87 -7.93
CA ILE A 124 -0.19 17.95 -6.94
C ILE A 124 1.04 18.83 -7.12
N ARG A 125 0.94 20.11 -6.75
CA ARG A 125 2.06 21.07 -6.85
C ARG A 125 2.79 21.01 -8.21
N GLY A 126 2.02 20.99 -9.30
CA GLY A 126 2.52 20.92 -10.67
C GLY A 126 2.65 19.48 -11.16
N ASP A 127 3.72 18.78 -10.81
CA ASP A 127 4.06 17.46 -11.38
C ASP A 127 4.44 16.38 -10.34
N TYR A 128 4.19 16.64 -9.06
CA TYR A 128 4.41 15.66 -8.00
C TYR A 128 3.24 14.70 -7.85
N TYR A 129 3.54 13.51 -7.37
CA TYR A 129 2.58 12.46 -7.04
C TYR A 129 2.69 12.12 -5.54
N LEU A 130 1.56 12.12 -4.85
CA LEU A 130 1.49 11.75 -3.43
C LEU A 130 1.25 10.25 -3.31
N ILE A 131 2.18 9.56 -2.67
CA ILE A 131 2.08 8.13 -2.37
C ILE A 131 2.03 7.99 -0.85
N THR A 132 0.94 7.42 -0.35
CA THR A 132 0.79 7.10 1.06
C THR A 132 1.20 5.67 1.31
N ILE A 133 1.92 5.44 2.41
CA ILE A 133 2.33 4.11 2.86
C ILE A 133 1.73 3.84 4.24
N ASP A 134 1.22 2.62 4.42
CA ASP A 134 0.67 2.15 5.69
C ASP A 134 0.70 0.61 5.76
N ALA A 135 0.92 0.07 6.97
CA ALA A 135 0.91 -1.36 7.18
C ALA A 135 -0.50 -1.89 7.45
N SER A 136 -0.82 -3.03 6.86
CA SER A 136 -2.10 -3.70 7.06
C SER A 136 -1.91 -5.18 7.37
N GLY A 137 -2.53 -5.64 8.46
CA GLY A 137 -2.61 -7.05 8.78
C GLY A 137 -3.76 -7.70 8.02
N TYR A 138 -3.49 -8.75 7.28
CA TYR A 138 -4.51 -9.49 6.52
C TYR A 138 -4.80 -10.89 7.08
N PHE A 139 -3.95 -11.38 8.00
CA PHE A 139 -4.15 -12.62 8.72
C PHE A 139 -3.74 -12.48 10.17
N GLY A 140 -4.44 -13.16 11.07
CA GLY A 140 -4.08 -13.25 12.48
C GLY A 140 -4.71 -14.45 13.16
N SER A 141 -3.91 -15.26 13.84
CA SER A 141 -4.33 -16.48 14.53
C SER A 141 -3.51 -16.74 15.79
N GLN A 142 -4.10 -17.44 16.76
CA GLN A 142 -3.41 -17.97 17.93
C GLN A 142 -3.01 -19.45 17.76
N LYS A 143 -3.52 -20.12 16.71
CA LYS A 143 -3.36 -21.56 16.51
C LYS A 143 -2.68 -21.90 15.19
N ILE A 144 -2.97 -21.13 14.13
CA ILE A 144 -2.45 -21.37 12.79
C ILE A 144 -1.23 -20.48 12.60
N CYS A 145 -0.11 -21.07 12.21
CA CYS A 145 1.14 -20.37 11.92
C CYS A 145 1.90 -21.07 10.79
N CYS A 146 2.72 -20.30 10.10
CA CYS A 146 3.74 -20.77 9.17
C CYS A 146 5.09 -20.11 9.52
N ASP A 147 6.15 -20.47 8.79
CA ASP A 147 7.50 -19.96 9.04
C ASP A 147 7.63 -18.45 8.79
N GLY A 148 6.82 -17.91 7.88
CA GLY A 148 6.77 -16.48 7.56
C GLY A 148 5.96 -15.62 8.54
N CYS A 149 5.26 -16.22 9.52
CA CYS A 149 4.42 -15.46 10.45
C CYS A 149 5.25 -14.57 11.37
N LEU A 150 4.78 -13.34 11.56
CA LEU A 150 5.20 -12.48 12.64
C LEU A 150 4.60 -12.97 13.97
N LYS A 151 5.36 -12.96 15.05
CA LYS A 151 4.89 -13.33 16.39
C LYS A 151 4.74 -12.09 17.24
N LYS A 152 3.53 -11.90 17.78
CA LYS A 152 3.25 -10.87 18.79
C LYS A 152 2.84 -11.54 20.09
N GLU A 153 3.56 -11.26 21.15
CA GLU A 153 3.21 -11.72 22.50
C GLU A 153 2.55 -10.58 23.26
N SER A 154 1.36 -10.85 23.79
CA SER A 154 0.64 -9.91 24.64
C SER A 154 1.27 -9.87 26.03
N LYS A 155 0.97 -8.83 26.82
CA LYS A 155 1.41 -8.73 28.22
C LYS A 155 0.99 -9.92 29.10
N ASN A 156 -0.04 -10.65 28.68
CA ASN A 156 -0.57 -11.84 29.38
C ASN A 156 0.03 -13.15 28.84
N GLY A 157 1.11 -13.11 28.06
CA GLY A 157 1.78 -14.29 27.50
C GLY A 157 1.03 -14.97 26.34
N VAL A 158 -0.04 -14.39 25.83
CA VAL A 158 -0.76 -14.95 24.67
C VAL A 158 -0.01 -14.60 23.38
N VAL A 159 0.42 -15.63 22.67
CA VAL A 159 1.08 -15.49 21.36
C VAL A 159 0.03 -15.42 20.26
N ARG A 160 0.17 -14.44 19.37
CA ARG A 160 -0.59 -14.29 18.14
C ARG A 160 0.36 -14.30 16.95
N TYR A 161 0.02 -15.07 15.95
CA TYR A 161 0.71 -15.15 14.66
C TYR A 161 -0.01 -14.26 13.66
N GLU A 162 0.73 -13.45 12.91
CA GLU A 162 0.16 -12.46 11.99
C GLU A 162 0.92 -12.43 10.68
N HIS A 163 0.20 -12.16 9.58
CA HIS A 163 0.78 -11.71 8.32
C HIS A 163 0.39 -10.27 8.07
N GLN A 164 1.37 -9.48 7.67
CA GLN A 164 1.20 -8.06 7.39
C GLN A 164 1.87 -7.70 6.07
N ILE A 165 1.28 -6.75 5.38
CA ILE A 165 1.87 -6.09 4.21
C ILE A 165 2.01 -4.60 4.48
N LEU A 166 3.03 -4.00 3.90
CA LEU A 166 3.14 -2.56 3.77
C LEU A 166 2.62 -2.17 2.39
N GLN A 167 1.50 -1.46 2.36
CA GLN A 167 0.84 -1.04 1.14
C GLN A 167 1.22 0.38 0.79
N ALA A 168 1.62 0.62 -0.47
CA ALA A 168 1.74 1.94 -1.06
C ALA A 168 0.55 2.21 -1.98
N ALA A 169 0.00 3.42 -1.92
CA ALA A 169 -1.08 3.83 -2.81
C ALA A 169 -0.88 5.27 -3.29
N LEU A 170 -0.99 5.47 -4.60
CA LEU A 170 -1.07 6.80 -5.20
C LEU A 170 -2.44 7.39 -4.88
N MET A 171 -2.46 8.57 -4.30
CA MET A 171 -3.67 9.28 -3.92
C MET A 171 -3.58 10.77 -4.19
N LYS A 172 -4.73 11.44 -4.13
CA LYS A 172 -4.81 12.91 -4.15
C LYS A 172 -5.89 13.37 -3.17
N PRO A 173 -5.61 14.38 -2.33
CA PRO A 173 -6.62 14.97 -1.45
C PRO A 173 -7.87 15.39 -2.23
N GLY A 174 -9.05 15.02 -1.72
CA GLY A 174 -10.35 15.30 -2.36
C GLY A 174 -10.79 14.28 -3.42
N MET A 175 -9.96 13.31 -3.82
CA MET A 175 -10.34 12.17 -4.66
C MET A 175 -10.64 10.93 -3.82
N LYS A 176 -11.70 10.20 -4.17
CA LYS A 176 -12.05 8.94 -3.49
C LYS A 176 -11.27 7.74 -4.01
N GLN A 177 -10.88 7.79 -5.29
CA GLN A 177 -10.14 6.72 -5.93
C GLN A 177 -8.67 6.76 -5.53
N VAL A 178 -8.12 5.60 -5.21
CA VAL A 178 -6.69 5.40 -4.96
C VAL A 178 -6.16 4.35 -5.93
N ILE A 179 -4.89 4.42 -6.27
CA ILE A 179 -4.23 3.45 -7.16
C ILE A 179 -3.18 2.71 -6.33
N PRO A 180 -3.42 1.43 -6.01
CA PRO A 180 -2.46 0.64 -5.26
C PRO A 180 -1.21 0.38 -6.12
N LEU A 181 -0.05 0.39 -5.48
CA LEU A 181 1.21 -0.08 -6.02
C LEU A 181 1.50 -1.49 -5.46
N ALA A 182 2.49 -2.18 -6.01
CA ALA A 182 2.89 -3.48 -5.49
C ALA A 182 3.25 -3.36 -4.00
N PRO A 183 2.64 -4.17 -3.12
CA PRO A 183 2.93 -4.15 -1.70
C PRO A 183 4.29 -4.76 -1.37
N GLU A 184 4.72 -4.55 -0.14
CA GLU A 184 5.88 -5.23 0.43
C GLU A 184 5.44 -6.06 1.64
N GLU A 185 5.82 -7.32 1.67
CA GLU A 185 5.50 -8.18 2.81
C GLU A 185 6.42 -7.91 4.00
N ILE A 186 5.84 -7.97 5.19
CA ILE A 186 6.58 -7.93 6.46
C ILE A 186 6.62 -9.36 6.96
N ARG A 187 7.73 -10.05 6.70
CA ARG A 187 7.92 -11.48 7.00
C ARG A 187 8.96 -11.68 8.09
N ASN A 188 8.87 -12.82 8.77
CA ASN A 188 9.92 -13.27 9.69
C ASN A 188 11.07 -13.97 8.91
N THR A 189 11.73 -13.26 8.00
CA THR A 189 12.70 -13.84 7.06
C THR A 189 14.16 -13.55 7.37
N ASP A 190 14.46 -12.71 8.37
CA ASP A 190 15.84 -12.24 8.56
C ASP A 190 16.81 -13.29 9.10
N GLY A 191 16.35 -14.54 9.38
CA GLY A 191 17.21 -15.63 9.89
C GLY A 191 17.98 -15.27 11.16
N HIS A 192 17.77 -14.06 11.68
CA HIS A 192 18.40 -13.46 12.84
C HIS A 192 17.45 -13.43 14.04
N LYS A 193 17.97 -13.16 15.20
CA LYS A 193 17.23 -13.14 16.48
C LYS A 193 16.05 -12.16 16.54
N LYS A 194 15.90 -11.28 15.56
CA LYS A 194 14.79 -10.30 15.47
C LYS A 194 14.00 -10.57 14.18
N GLN A 195 12.69 -10.66 14.32
CA GLN A 195 11.79 -10.67 13.16
C GLN A 195 11.84 -9.32 12.42
N ASP A 196 11.50 -9.33 11.13
CA ASP A 196 11.43 -8.14 10.29
C ASP A 196 10.48 -7.10 10.90
N CYS A 197 10.69 -5.86 10.54
CA CYS A 197 9.89 -4.75 11.02
C CYS A 197 9.41 -3.88 9.86
N GLU A 198 8.35 -3.14 10.11
CA GLU A 198 7.70 -2.26 9.14
C GLU A 198 8.67 -1.23 8.54
N ILE A 199 9.65 -0.73 9.30
CA ILE A 199 10.67 0.19 8.77
C ILE A 199 11.57 -0.49 7.75
N ASN A 200 11.99 -1.74 7.97
CA ASN A 200 12.80 -2.48 7.02
C ASN A 200 12.02 -2.80 5.74
N ALA A 201 10.77 -3.25 5.89
CA ALA A 201 9.86 -3.42 4.77
C ALA A 201 9.66 -2.10 4.02
N GLY A 202 9.52 -0.98 4.75
CA GLY A 202 9.42 0.36 4.16
C GLY A 202 10.62 0.73 3.29
N LYS A 203 11.82 0.44 3.74
CA LYS A 203 13.04 0.68 2.94
C LYS A 203 13.07 -0.17 1.66
N ARG A 204 12.64 -1.43 1.72
CA ARG A 204 12.51 -2.29 0.54
C ARG A 204 11.45 -1.75 -0.42
N LEU A 205 10.28 -1.35 0.12
CA LEU A 205 9.20 -0.75 -0.65
C LEU A 205 9.62 0.54 -1.37
N LEU A 206 10.38 1.44 -0.71
CA LEU A 206 10.91 2.65 -1.34
C LEU A 206 11.81 2.32 -2.53
N LYS A 207 12.70 1.33 -2.40
CA LYS A 207 13.56 0.87 -3.49
C LYS A 207 12.75 0.29 -4.65
N LYS A 208 11.71 -0.51 -4.35
CA LYS A 208 10.77 -1.07 -5.33
C LYS A 208 10.03 0.06 -6.08
N ILE A 209 9.45 1.01 -5.36
CA ILE A 209 8.76 2.17 -5.95
C ILE A 209 9.72 2.98 -6.85
N ARG A 210 10.93 3.24 -6.39
CA ARG A 210 11.88 4.05 -7.18
C ARG A 210 12.36 3.31 -8.42
N SER A 211 12.57 2.01 -8.37
CA SER A 211 12.97 1.21 -9.53
C SER A 211 11.88 1.13 -10.59
N SER A 212 10.62 0.92 -10.19
CA SER A 212 9.48 0.86 -11.11
C SER A 212 9.08 2.23 -11.67
N HIS A 213 9.28 3.31 -10.89
CA HIS A 213 8.79 4.65 -11.22
C HIS A 213 9.89 5.72 -11.17
N PHE A 214 11.05 5.44 -11.77
CA PHE A 214 12.27 6.26 -11.65
C PHE A 214 12.14 7.71 -12.14
N LYS A 215 11.19 8.02 -13.04
CA LYS A 215 10.97 9.38 -13.58
C LYS A 215 9.96 10.20 -12.79
N LEU A 216 9.21 9.60 -11.88
CA LEU A 216 8.17 10.32 -11.16
C LEU A 216 8.75 11.17 -10.05
N LYS A 217 8.23 12.39 -9.90
CA LYS A 217 8.45 13.22 -8.73
C LYS A 217 7.47 12.80 -7.64
N ILE A 218 8.00 12.13 -6.62
CA ILE A 218 7.21 11.46 -5.60
C ILE A 218 7.32 12.20 -4.27
N ILE A 219 6.19 12.36 -3.58
CA ILE A 219 6.10 12.72 -2.17
C ILE A 219 5.58 11.50 -1.43
N ILE A 220 6.35 10.95 -0.51
CA ILE A 220 5.91 9.87 0.38
C ILE A 220 5.21 10.48 1.58
N ASN A 221 4.00 10.00 1.87
CA ASN A 221 3.26 10.32 3.08
C ASN A 221 3.17 9.07 3.97
N GLY A 222 3.41 9.25 5.26
CA GLY A 222 3.36 8.16 6.24
C GLY A 222 3.15 8.66 7.66
N ASP A 223 2.89 7.75 8.57
CA ASP A 223 2.71 8.05 9.98
C ASP A 223 4.03 8.32 10.72
N SER A 224 3.97 8.46 12.04
CA SER A 224 5.13 8.79 12.88
C SER A 224 6.18 7.66 12.96
N LEU A 225 5.84 6.44 12.59
CA LEU A 225 6.80 5.35 12.56
C LEU A 225 7.89 5.61 11.53
N TYR A 226 7.52 6.22 10.39
CA TYR A 226 8.43 6.53 9.27
C TYR A 226 9.21 7.84 9.45
N SER A 227 8.88 8.68 10.43
CA SER A 227 9.58 9.94 10.68
C SER A 227 10.96 9.79 11.36
N LYS A 228 11.51 8.58 11.38
CA LYS A 228 12.82 8.28 11.96
C LYS A 228 13.95 8.49 10.96
N GLN A 229 15.12 8.95 11.46
CA GLN A 229 16.30 9.24 10.63
C GLN A 229 16.64 8.13 9.61
N PRO A 230 16.68 6.82 9.94
CA PRO A 230 17.06 5.78 8.99
C PRO A 230 16.12 5.65 7.78
N PHE A 231 14.83 6.00 7.94
CA PHE A 231 13.88 6.00 6.85
C PHE A 231 13.96 7.28 6.00
N ILE A 232 14.14 8.43 6.65
CA ILE A 232 14.34 9.72 5.97
C ILE A 232 15.60 9.70 5.10
N VAL A 233 16.67 9.06 5.55
CA VAL A 233 17.90 8.89 4.76
C VAL A 233 17.60 8.10 3.48
N GLU A 234 16.85 6.99 3.56
CA GLU A 234 16.46 6.21 2.36
C GLU A 234 15.59 7.02 1.39
N LEU A 235 14.66 7.85 1.90
CA LEU A 235 13.87 8.75 1.07
C LEU A 235 14.74 9.74 0.30
N LYS A 236 15.70 10.36 0.99
CA LYS A 236 16.65 11.31 0.38
C LYS A 236 17.54 10.62 -0.66
N LEU A 237 18.08 9.44 -0.36
CA LEU A 237 18.87 8.64 -1.32
C LEU A 237 18.05 8.28 -2.57
N GLY A 238 16.76 7.98 -2.40
CA GLY A 238 15.83 7.74 -3.50
C GLY A 238 15.39 8.99 -4.26
N GLY A 239 15.81 10.20 -3.86
CA GLY A 239 15.35 11.46 -4.46
C GLY A 239 13.84 11.65 -4.33
N MET A 240 13.25 11.23 -3.21
CA MET A 240 11.83 11.37 -2.89
C MET A 240 11.64 12.45 -1.84
N SER A 241 10.65 13.32 -2.04
CA SER A 241 10.16 14.24 -1.01
C SER A 241 9.25 13.47 -0.02
N TYR A 242 8.99 14.05 1.14
CA TYR A 242 8.17 13.37 2.15
C TYR A 242 7.34 14.34 2.98
N ILE A 243 6.25 13.83 3.53
CA ILE A 243 5.36 14.44 4.52
C ILE A 243 5.10 13.36 5.57
N LEU A 244 5.72 13.45 6.74
CA LEU A 244 5.68 12.42 7.78
C LEU A 244 5.21 13.03 9.09
N VAL A 245 4.31 12.34 9.79
CA VAL A 245 3.80 12.81 11.08
C VAL A 245 4.91 12.80 12.14
N ALA A 246 5.09 13.92 12.85
CA ALA A 246 6.08 14.06 13.90
C ALA A 246 5.41 14.06 15.29
N LYS A 247 5.17 12.88 15.88
CA LYS A 247 4.59 12.80 17.23
C LYS A 247 5.56 13.33 18.27
N PRO A 248 5.12 14.22 19.18
CA PRO A 248 6.00 14.80 20.21
C PRO A 248 6.75 13.78 21.05
N GLY A 249 6.09 12.67 21.42
CA GLY A 249 6.72 11.59 22.19
C GLY A 249 7.86 10.85 21.48
N ASP A 250 7.87 10.89 20.15
CA ASP A 250 8.87 10.22 19.30
C ASP A 250 10.04 11.14 18.93
N HIS A 251 9.87 12.47 19.04
CA HIS A 251 10.80 13.49 18.57
C HIS A 251 11.07 14.55 19.66
N LYS A 252 11.45 14.13 20.86
CA LYS A 252 11.63 15.01 22.04
C LYS A 252 12.57 16.17 21.74
N ILE A 253 13.77 15.90 21.19
CA ILE A 253 14.79 16.90 20.89
C ILE A 253 14.27 17.92 19.85
N LEU A 254 13.62 17.44 18.76
CA LEU A 254 12.99 18.32 17.78
C LEU A 254 11.96 19.24 18.42
N MET A 255 11.12 18.72 19.32
CA MET A 255 10.09 19.50 20.00
C MET A 255 10.68 20.51 20.99
N GLU A 256 11.80 20.17 21.65
CA GLU A 256 12.55 21.12 22.50
C GLU A 256 13.05 22.30 21.67
N TRP A 257 13.72 22.05 20.55
CA TRP A 257 14.19 23.12 19.65
C TRP A 257 13.06 23.98 19.09
N ILE A 258 11.93 23.35 18.69
CA ILE A 258 10.76 24.11 18.24
C ILE A 258 10.23 25.00 19.37
N GLY A 259 10.22 24.50 20.61
CA GLY A 259 9.84 25.28 21.80
C GLY A 259 10.76 26.50 22.01
N GLU A 260 12.07 26.34 21.87
CA GLU A 260 13.05 27.43 21.95
C GLU A 260 12.83 28.46 20.83
N GLN A 261 12.65 28.01 19.59
CA GLN A 261 12.38 28.92 18.46
C GLN A 261 11.07 29.70 18.65
N ARG A 262 10.04 29.10 19.25
CA ARG A 262 8.81 29.81 19.63
C ARG A 262 9.05 30.90 20.67
N GLN A 263 9.89 30.65 21.67
CA GLN A 263 10.24 31.64 22.69
C GLN A 263 11.02 32.82 22.09
N LEU A 264 11.85 32.55 21.08
CA LEU A 264 12.62 33.55 20.36
C LEU A 264 11.82 34.31 19.29
N ASN A 265 10.54 33.97 19.07
CA ASN A 265 9.71 34.45 17.97
C ASN A 265 10.30 34.20 16.56
N GLU A 266 11.07 33.14 16.41
CA GLU A 266 11.69 32.72 15.12
C GLU A 266 10.86 31.69 14.34
N VAL A 267 9.63 31.45 14.78
CA VAL A 267 8.67 30.59 14.10
C VAL A 267 7.80 31.41 13.16
N SER A 268 7.73 30.98 11.90
CA SER A 268 6.78 31.57 10.95
C SER A 268 5.35 31.14 11.29
N ARG A 269 4.41 32.08 11.31
CA ARG A 269 3.02 31.83 11.71
C ARG A 269 2.05 32.54 10.78
N LEU A 270 0.95 31.83 10.43
CA LEU A 270 -0.17 32.36 9.66
C LEU A 270 -1.49 31.97 10.35
N GLU A 271 -2.36 32.94 10.52
CA GLU A 271 -3.70 32.73 11.08
C GLU A 271 -4.77 33.11 10.06
N ILE A 272 -5.75 32.23 9.86
CA ILE A 272 -6.85 32.45 8.92
C ILE A 272 -8.17 32.09 9.63
N LYS A 273 -9.13 33.01 9.63
CA LYS A 273 -10.50 32.71 10.06
C LYS A 273 -11.35 32.28 8.88
N ASP A 274 -12.07 31.17 9.02
CA ASP A 274 -13.02 30.69 8.03
C ASP A 274 -14.42 31.29 8.21
N GLN A 275 -15.33 30.99 7.29
CA GLN A 275 -16.71 31.46 7.31
C GLN A 275 -17.52 30.99 8.53
N LYS A 276 -17.06 29.93 9.22
CA LYS A 276 -17.66 29.39 10.45
C LYS A 276 -17.01 29.93 11.72
N ASN A 277 -16.26 31.03 11.61
CA ASN A 277 -15.54 31.68 12.70
C ASN A 277 -14.51 30.76 13.40
N ARG A 278 -14.03 29.69 12.70
CA ARG A 278 -12.97 28.84 13.21
C ARG A 278 -11.63 29.45 12.84
N LEU A 279 -10.68 29.40 13.75
CA LEU A 279 -9.32 29.92 13.56
C LEU A 279 -8.40 28.76 13.12
N HIS A 280 -7.87 28.89 11.93
CA HIS A 280 -6.83 28.02 11.39
C HIS A 280 -5.48 28.64 11.66
N ILE A 281 -4.63 27.94 12.39
CA ILE A 281 -3.27 28.40 12.74
C ILE A 281 -2.29 27.46 12.07
N PHE A 282 -1.36 28.05 11.33
CA PHE A 282 -0.28 27.33 10.65
C PHE A 282 1.04 27.87 11.20
N GLU A 283 1.90 27.00 11.69
CA GLU A 283 3.27 27.33 12.08
C GLU A 283 4.27 26.47 11.31
N TRP A 284 5.41 27.04 10.98
CA TRP A 284 6.48 26.29 10.32
C TRP A 284 7.85 26.85 10.63
N ILE A 285 8.83 25.95 10.60
CA ILE A 285 10.25 26.26 10.71
C ILE A 285 10.93 25.53 9.55
N ASN A 286 11.72 26.26 8.78
CA ASN A 286 12.51 25.67 7.72
C ASN A 286 13.90 25.32 8.25
N ASN A 287 14.43 24.17 7.78
CA ASN A 287 15.81 23.79 8.00
C ASN A 287 16.17 23.66 9.49
N ILE A 288 15.49 22.78 10.20
CA ILE A 288 15.77 22.42 11.60
C ILE A 288 16.33 20.99 11.67
N PRO A 289 17.31 20.68 12.55
CA PRO A 289 17.81 19.32 12.69
C PRO A 289 16.73 18.38 13.29
N LEU A 290 16.63 17.15 12.79
CA LEU A 290 15.63 16.18 13.26
C LEU A 290 15.90 15.68 14.69
N ASN A 291 17.18 15.55 15.03
CA ASN A 291 17.64 15.04 16.34
C ASN A 291 19.06 15.55 16.64
N GLY A 292 19.62 15.15 17.80
CA GLY A 292 20.93 15.62 18.26
C GLY A 292 22.15 14.85 17.71
N ASN A 293 21.98 13.99 16.69
CA ASN A 293 23.10 13.25 16.12
C ASN A 293 23.94 14.15 15.19
N GLU A 294 25.24 13.86 15.05
CA GLU A 294 26.13 14.61 14.15
C GLU A 294 25.69 14.55 12.68
N ASP A 295 25.16 13.41 12.25
CA ASP A 295 24.68 13.13 10.90
C ASP A 295 23.15 13.35 10.74
N THR A 296 22.54 14.14 11.63
CA THR A 296 21.10 14.38 11.62
C THR A 296 20.61 14.96 10.30
N PRO A 297 19.52 14.46 9.72
CA PRO A 297 18.92 15.09 8.58
C PRO A 297 18.26 16.41 8.98
N TRP A 298 18.50 17.45 8.17
CA TRP A 298 17.78 18.71 8.27
C TRP A 298 16.43 18.57 7.58
N VAL A 299 15.37 19.01 8.27
CA VAL A 299 13.97 18.88 7.86
C VAL A 299 13.25 20.23 7.97
N ASN A 300 12.10 20.33 7.34
CA ASN A 300 11.16 21.43 7.60
C ASN A 300 10.10 20.88 8.55
N TYR A 301 9.76 21.64 9.56
CA TYR A 301 8.67 21.37 10.48
C TYR A 301 7.46 22.19 10.12
N PHE A 302 6.29 21.62 10.22
CA PHE A 302 5.02 22.28 10.02
C PHE A 302 4.00 21.75 11.02
N GLU A 303 3.23 22.65 11.61
CA GLU A 303 2.14 22.28 12.50
C GLU A 303 0.89 23.08 12.16
N TYR A 304 -0.25 22.42 12.23
CA TYR A 304 -1.56 23.02 11.98
C TYR A 304 -2.47 22.81 13.17
N TRP A 305 -3.14 23.88 13.60
CA TRP A 305 -4.19 23.83 14.62
C TRP A 305 -5.49 24.38 14.08
N LEU A 306 -6.58 23.75 14.48
CA LEU A 306 -7.93 24.26 14.31
C LEU A 306 -8.50 24.63 15.68
N GLN A 307 -8.88 25.89 15.86
CA GLN A 307 -9.50 26.36 17.08
C GLN A 307 -10.93 26.84 16.82
N HIS A 308 -11.81 26.53 17.74
CA HIS A 308 -13.19 27.00 17.76
C HIS A 308 -13.52 27.44 19.18
N ASP A 309 -14.07 28.66 19.35
CA ASP A 309 -14.38 29.28 20.65
C ASP A 309 -13.21 29.20 21.66
N GLY A 310 -12.01 29.49 21.20
CA GLY A 310 -10.78 29.49 22.01
C GLY A 310 -10.24 28.11 22.40
N LYS A 311 -10.90 27.02 21.95
CA LYS A 311 -10.45 25.63 22.21
C LYS A 311 -9.83 25.01 20.95
N THR A 312 -8.66 24.39 21.11
CA THR A 312 -8.05 23.59 20.04
C THR A 312 -8.85 22.30 19.85
N THR A 313 -9.42 22.14 18.67
CA THR A 313 -10.20 20.95 18.30
C THR A 313 -9.39 19.95 17.48
N TYR A 314 -8.28 20.38 16.88
CA TYR A 314 -7.39 19.54 16.11
C TYR A 314 -5.98 20.13 16.11
N SER A 315 -4.96 19.27 16.17
CA SER A 315 -3.55 19.60 16.00
C SER A 315 -2.84 18.47 15.27
N ASN A 316 -1.98 18.80 14.32
CA ASN A 316 -1.22 17.82 13.55
C ASN A 316 0.19 18.35 13.23
N PRO A 317 1.23 17.91 13.96
CA PRO A 317 2.63 18.17 13.65
C PRO A 317 3.13 17.25 12.53
N ILE A 318 3.82 17.81 11.56
CA ILE A 318 4.35 17.11 10.38
C ILE A 318 5.84 17.42 10.20
#